data_f0d9db5df25f2c03990b46a5a0e30826
#
_entry.id   f0d9db5df25f2c03990b46a5a0e30826
#
_cell.length_a   1.000
_cell.length_b   1.000
_cell.length_c   1.000
_cell.angle_alpha   90.00
_cell.angle_beta   90.00
_cell.angle_gamma   90.00
#
_symmetry.space_group_name_H-M   'P 1'
#
loop_
_entity.id
_entity.type
_entity.pdbx_description
1 polymer ?
#
loop_
_entity_poly.entity_id
_entity_poly.type
_entity_poly.pdbx_seq_one_letter_code
_entity_poly.pdbx_strand_id
1 'polypeptide(L)'
;MLWEITPEGKIIDVEFHKSIIHSIAALTYEQAQVLIDQPEENAKETKCGAVKRLSKIARIMRAKRIAAGALTLASPEVKFVLDSESLNPTDVQAYTLFEANAVVEEFMLLANVTVGKKVIF
;
A
#
# COMPACT_ATOMS: atom_id res chain seq x y z
N MET A 1 5.09 -7.11 -13.33
CA MET A 1 4.18 -8.17 -12.88
C MET A 1 2.75 -7.65 -13.03
N LEU A 2 1.89 -8.42 -13.66
CA LEU A 2 0.49 -8.10 -13.88
C LEU A 2 -0.34 -9.17 -13.15
N TRP A 3 -1.34 -8.74 -12.36
CA TRP A 3 -2.29 -9.63 -11.72
C TRP A 3 -3.69 -9.36 -12.24
N GLU A 4 -4.41 -10.42 -12.53
CA GLU A 4 -5.85 -10.38 -12.65
C GLU A 4 -6.47 -10.74 -11.29
N ILE A 5 -7.16 -9.77 -10.67
CA ILE A 5 -7.68 -9.91 -9.30
C ILE A 5 -9.19 -9.63 -9.32
N THR A 6 -9.98 -10.51 -8.72
CA THR A 6 -11.42 -10.28 -8.55
C THR A 6 -11.70 -9.21 -7.50
N PRO A 7 -12.90 -8.60 -7.50
CA PRO A 7 -13.30 -7.65 -6.45
C PRO A 7 -13.21 -8.22 -5.02
N GLU A 8 -13.28 -9.55 -4.87
CA GLU A 8 -13.16 -10.27 -3.60
C GLU A 8 -11.71 -10.58 -3.24
N GLY A 9 -10.74 -10.03 -3.99
CA GLY A 9 -9.31 -10.22 -3.75
C GLY A 9 -8.81 -11.64 -4.01
N LYS A 10 -9.39 -12.34 -4.99
CA LYS A 10 -8.88 -13.63 -5.49
C LYS A 10 -8.04 -13.38 -6.73
N ILE A 11 -6.82 -13.90 -6.76
CA ILE A 11 -5.94 -13.84 -7.92
C ILE A 11 -6.42 -14.92 -8.90
N ILE A 12 -6.71 -14.52 -10.14
CA ILE A 12 -7.11 -15.39 -11.25
C ILE A 12 -5.89 -15.78 -12.07
N ASP A 13 -5.08 -14.76 -12.42
CA ASP A 13 -3.90 -14.96 -13.26
C ASP A 13 -2.76 -14.03 -12.86
N VAL A 14 -1.53 -14.43 -13.22
CA VAL A 14 -0.30 -13.69 -12.93
C VAL A 14 0.66 -13.80 -14.11
N GLU A 15 1.02 -12.65 -14.67
CA GLU A 15 1.97 -12.55 -15.77
C GLU A 15 3.21 -11.74 -15.38
N PHE A 16 4.36 -12.10 -15.96
CA PHE A 16 5.64 -11.42 -15.74
C PHE A 16 6.15 -10.84 -17.04
N HIS A 17 6.23 -9.51 -17.11
CA HIS A 17 6.68 -8.80 -18.31
C HIS A 17 7.73 -7.74 -17.98
N LYS A 18 8.58 -7.44 -18.98
CA LYS A 18 9.27 -6.15 -19.01
C LYS A 18 8.28 -5.10 -19.47
N SER A 19 8.19 -3.99 -18.78
CA SER A 19 7.19 -2.95 -19.07
C SER A 19 7.81 -1.57 -19.12
N ILE A 20 7.21 -0.71 -19.92
CA ILE A 20 7.42 0.74 -19.88
C ILE A 20 6.18 1.34 -19.24
N ILE A 21 6.36 2.13 -18.21
CA ILE A 21 5.26 2.78 -17.50
C ILE A 21 5.29 4.30 -17.71
N HIS A 22 4.12 4.90 -17.64
CA HIS A 22 3.95 6.35 -17.59
C HIS A 22 3.29 6.72 -16.27
N SER A 23 4.04 7.41 -15.39
CA SER A 23 3.52 7.85 -14.10
C SER A 23 2.55 9.02 -14.30
N ILE A 24 1.33 8.87 -13.80
CA ILE A 24 0.28 9.91 -13.86
C ILE A 24 0.39 10.85 -12.67
N ALA A 25 0.81 10.33 -11.51
CA ALA A 25 0.96 11.11 -10.28
C ALA A 25 1.96 10.44 -9.33
N ALA A 26 2.70 11.26 -8.58
CA ALA A 26 3.44 10.85 -7.41
C ALA A 26 2.71 11.41 -6.18
N LEU A 27 2.26 10.55 -5.29
CA LEU A 27 1.47 10.90 -4.11
C LEU A 27 2.22 10.57 -2.84
N THR A 28 2.15 11.46 -1.84
CA THR A 28 2.50 11.11 -0.47
C THR A 28 1.42 10.23 0.14
N TYR A 29 1.71 9.55 1.25
CA TYR A 29 0.70 8.75 1.96
C TYR A 29 -0.48 9.59 2.44
N GLU A 30 -0.23 10.83 2.87
CA GLU A 30 -1.26 11.78 3.26
C GLU A 30 -2.18 12.14 2.09
N GLN A 31 -1.60 12.46 0.93
CA GLN A 31 -2.37 12.75 -0.29
C GLN A 31 -3.18 11.54 -0.77
N ALA A 32 -2.59 10.35 -0.69
CA ALA A 32 -3.30 9.12 -1.02
C ALA A 32 -4.45 8.85 -0.04
N GLN A 33 -4.25 9.13 1.27
CA GLN A 33 -5.29 8.99 2.28
C GLN A 33 -6.47 9.93 2.00
N VAL A 34 -6.21 11.18 1.67
CA VAL A 34 -7.26 12.14 1.27
C VAL A 34 -8.10 11.60 0.11
N LEU A 35 -7.47 10.94 -0.88
CA LEU A 35 -8.20 10.33 -1.99
C LEU A 35 -9.03 9.10 -1.56
N ILE A 36 -8.54 8.32 -0.60
CA ILE A 36 -9.26 7.17 -0.04
C ILE A 36 -10.52 7.64 0.70
N ASP A 37 -10.40 8.72 1.46
CA ASP A 37 -11.47 9.25 2.33
C ASP A 37 -12.53 10.06 1.57
N GLN A 38 -12.28 10.44 0.31
CA GLN A 38 -13.26 11.15 -0.49
C GLN A 38 -14.56 10.34 -0.70
N PRO A 39 -15.71 10.97 -0.93
CA PRO A 39 -16.95 10.29 -1.28
C PRO A 39 -16.83 9.44 -2.54
N GLU A 40 -17.61 8.35 -2.64
CA GLU A 40 -17.63 7.45 -3.81
C GLU A 40 -18.00 8.18 -5.12
N GLU A 41 -18.71 9.28 -5.05
CA GLU A 41 -19.10 10.09 -6.22
C GLU A 41 -17.87 10.63 -6.97
N ASN A 42 -16.78 10.90 -6.28
CA ASN A 42 -15.53 11.38 -6.85
C ASN A 42 -14.66 10.24 -7.45
N ALA A 43 -15.08 8.99 -7.32
CA ALA A 43 -14.40 7.82 -7.89
C ALA A 43 -14.41 7.80 -9.43
N LYS A 44 -15.16 8.69 -10.08
CA LYS A 44 -15.14 8.88 -11.54
C LYS A 44 -13.80 9.47 -12.03
N GLU A 45 -13.09 10.23 -11.20
CA GLU A 45 -11.74 10.66 -11.53
C GLU A 45 -10.79 9.47 -11.55
N THR A 46 -10.01 9.33 -12.62
CA THR A 46 -9.13 8.18 -12.86
C THR A 46 -8.18 7.90 -11.69
N LYS A 47 -7.61 8.94 -11.07
CA LYS A 47 -6.69 8.81 -9.93
C LYS A 47 -7.41 8.36 -8.67
N CYS A 48 -8.46 9.05 -8.28
CA CYS A 48 -9.25 8.75 -7.09
C CYS A 48 -9.86 7.35 -7.16
N GLY A 49 -10.48 7.00 -8.28
CA GLY A 49 -11.08 5.68 -8.49
C GLY A 49 -10.06 4.55 -8.46
N ALA A 50 -8.84 4.77 -9.01
CA ALA A 50 -7.79 3.77 -8.95
C ALA A 50 -7.31 3.51 -7.51
N VAL A 51 -7.02 4.58 -6.75
CA VAL A 51 -6.55 4.47 -5.35
C VAL A 51 -7.62 3.81 -4.47
N LYS A 52 -8.89 4.16 -4.63
CA LYS A 52 -10.00 3.54 -3.89
C LYS A 52 -10.17 2.06 -4.18
N ARG A 53 -10.10 1.65 -5.45
CA ARG A 53 -10.17 0.23 -5.82
C ARG A 53 -9.02 -0.57 -5.21
N LEU A 54 -7.81 -0.02 -5.25
CA LEU A 54 -6.64 -0.64 -4.63
C LEU A 54 -6.80 -0.76 -3.11
N SER A 55 -7.27 0.31 -2.42
CA SER A 55 -7.54 0.28 -0.99
C SER A 55 -8.59 -0.78 -0.62
N LYS A 56 -9.67 -0.88 -1.39
CA LYS A 56 -10.70 -1.89 -1.16
C LYS A 56 -10.16 -3.32 -1.27
N ILE A 57 -9.37 -3.61 -2.31
CA ILE A 57 -8.75 -4.93 -2.49
C ILE A 57 -7.74 -5.19 -1.38
N ALA A 58 -6.91 -4.22 -1.01
CA ALA A 58 -5.93 -4.36 0.06
C ALA A 58 -6.58 -4.67 1.42
N ARG A 59 -7.69 -4.01 1.77
CA ARG A 59 -8.47 -4.33 2.98
C ARG A 59 -8.92 -5.79 3.01
N ILE A 60 -9.41 -6.30 1.88
CA ILE A 60 -9.86 -7.69 1.76
C ILE A 60 -8.69 -8.65 1.90
N MET A 61 -7.55 -8.37 1.24
CA MET A 61 -6.35 -9.20 1.33
C MET A 61 -5.81 -9.23 2.77
N ARG A 62 -5.74 -8.07 3.42
CA ARG A 62 -5.32 -7.94 4.82
C ARG A 62 -6.23 -8.74 5.76
N ALA A 63 -7.55 -8.63 5.61
CA ALA A 63 -8.50 -9.39 6.41
C ALA A 63 -8.30 -10.91 6.27
N LYS A 64 -8.09 -11.40 5.05
CA LYS A 64 -7.79 -12.81 4.78
C LYS A 64 -6.48 -13.24 5.41
N ARG A 65 -5.43 -12.42 5.31
CA ARG A 65 -4.11 -12.70 5.88
C ARG A 65 -4.17 -12.79 7.40
N ILE A 66 -4.86 -11.86 8.05
CA ILE A 66 -5.05 -11.86 9.50
C ILE A 66 -5.86 -13.10 9.93
N ALA A 67 -6.96 -13.42 9.24
CA ALA A 67 -7.77 -14.61 9.50
C ALA A 67 -6.97 -15.92 9.34
N ALA A 68 -5.96 -15.92 8.47
CA ALA A 68 -5.05 -17.04 8.29
C ALA A 68 -3.91 -17.12 9.33
N GLY A 69 -3.93 -16.26 10.35
CA GLY A 69 -2.96 -16.30 11.45
C GLY A 69 -1.73 -15.40 11.27
N ALA A 70 -1.77 -14.43 10.36
CA ALA A 70 -0.68 -13.48 10.23
C ALA A 70 -0.53 -12.63 11.51
N LEU A 71 0.71 -12.54 12.00
CA LEU A 71 1.04 -11.70 13.16
C LEU A 71 1.14 -10.24 12.73
N THR A 72 0.51 -9.37 13.50
CA THR A 72 0.67 -7.92 13.37
C THR A 72 1.69 -7.47 14.40
N LEU A 73 2.91 -7.18 13.95
CA LEU A 73 3.93 -6.57 14.79
C LEU A 73 3.81 -5.05 14.67
N ALA A 74 3.28 -4.41 15.70
CA ALA A 74 3.26 -2.97 15.80
C ALA A 74 4.57 -2.52 16.48
N SER A 75 5.55 -2.10 15.69
CA SER A 75 6.70 -1.36 16.21
C SER A 75 6.40 0.12 16.04
N PRO A 76 6.31 0.91 17.12
CA PRO A 76 6.15 2.35 16.98
C PRO A 76 7.40 2.93 16.34
N GLU A 77 7.29 3.40 15.12
CA GLU A 77 8.35 4.16 14.48
C GLU A 77 8.33 5.59 15.01
N VAL A 78 9.48 6.04 15.48
CA VAL A 78 9.68 7.37 16.01
C VAL A 78 10.60 8.13 15.08
N LYS A 79 10.17 9.28 14.59
CA LYS A 79 11.01 10.22 13.85
C LYS A 79 11.62 11.23 14.82
N PHE A 80 12.95 11.30 14.80
CA PHE A 80 13.66 12.38 15.46
C PHE A 80 13.77 13.57 14.52
N VAL A 81 13.30 14.73 14.96
CA VAL A 81 13.56 15.98 14.27
C VAL A 81 14.92 16.46 14.77
N LEU A 82 15.90 16.53 13.87
CA LEU A 82 17.24 17.00 14.18
C LEU A 82 17.34 18.50 13.86
N ASP A 83 18.02 19.21 14.73
CA ASP A 83 18.43 20.58 14.43
C ASP A 83 19.47 20.56 13.29
N SER A 84 19.29 21.45 12.32
CA SER A 84 20.11 21.53 11.11
C SER A 84 21.58 21.92 11.37
N GLU A 85 21.88 22.56 12.49
CA GLU A 85 23.22 23.03 12.82
C GLU A 85 23.94 22.12 13.82
N SER A 86 23.23 21.71 14.88
CA SER A 86 23.83 20.93 15.97
C SER A 86 23.64 19.41 15.83
N LEU A 87 22.79 18.96 14.89
CA LEU A 87 22.37 17.57 14.73
C LEU A 87 21.75 16.93 16.02
N ASN A 88 21.41 17.75 16.99
CA ASN A 88 20.76 17.30 18.22
C ASN A 88 19.28 17.06 17.96
N PRO A 89 18.68 15.99 18.54
CA PRO A 89 17.25 15.76 18.45
C PRO A 89 16.51 16.86 19.23
N THR A 90 15.70 17.65 18.51
CA THR A 90 14.90 18.73 19.09
C THR A 90 13.48 18.32 19.39
N ASP A 91 12.97 17.30 18.69
CA ASP A 91 11.61 16.79 18.90
C ASP A 91 11.50 15.33 18.52
N VAL A 92 10.49 14.66 19.06
CA VAL A 92 10.17 13.26 18.82
C VAL A 92 8.75 13.19 18.29
N GLN A 93 8.59 12.90 16.99
CA GLN A 93 7.28 12.78 16.37
C GLN A 93 6.94 11.30 16.17
N ALA A 94 5.75 10.90 16.64
CA ALA A 94 5.21 9.60 16.31
C ALA A 94 4.82 9.56 14.82
N TYR A 95 5.24 8.52 14.11
CA TYR A 95 4.86 8.34 12.71
C TYR A 95 3.37 7.98 12.63
N THR A 96 2.59 8.83 11.97
CA THR A 96 1.18 8.55 11.73
C THR A 96 1.04 7.52 10.61
N LEU A 97 0.54 6.33 10.95
CA LEU A 97 0.23 5.29 9.97
C LEU A 97 -1.14 5.56 9.34
N PHE A 98 -1.14 5.79 8.05
CA PHE A 98 -2.36 5.93 7.25
C PHE A 98 -2.81 4.59 6.68
N GLU A 99 -4.07 4.47 6.28
CA GLU A 99 -4.55 3.32 5.53
C GLU A 99 -3.78 3.15 4.20
N ALA A 100 -3.38 4.25 3.58
CA ALA A 100 -2.55 4.24 2.39
C ALA A 100 -1.24 3.46 2.56
N ASN A 101 -0.64 3.46 3.77
CA ASN A 101 0.53 2.62 4.07
C ASN A 101 0.19 1.13 3.99
N ALA A 102 -0.98 0.75 4.53
CA ALA A 102 -1.44 -0.64 4.48
C ALA A 102 -1.74 -1.11 3.05
N VAL A 103 -2.20 -0.22 2.17
CA VAL A 103 -2.37 -0.54 0.74
C VAL A 103 -1.04 -0.95 0.12
N VAL A 104 0.00 -0.16 0.31
CA VAL A 104 1.33 -0.47 -0.23
C VAL A 104 1.88 -1.76 0.38
N GLU A 105 1.76 -1.94 1.70
CA GLU A 105 2.18 -3.15 2.42
C GLU A 105 1.55 -4.42 1.80
N GLU A 106 0.23 -4.46 1.63
CA GLU A 106 -0.44 -5.65 1.12
C GLU A 106 -0.04 -5.99 -0.32
N PHE A 107 0.11 -5.00 -1.19
CA PHE A 107 0.58 -5.25 -2.56
C PHE A 107 2.06 -5.62 -2.62
N MET A 108 2.90 -5.08 -1.73
CA MET A 108 4.29 -5.49 -1.59
C MET A 108 4.40 -6.96 -1.14
N LEU A 109 3.62 -7.35 -0.13
CA LEU A 109 3.56 -8.74 0.34
C LEU A 109 3.06 -9.67 -0.76
N LEU A 110 2.02 -9.27 -1.50
CA LEU A 110 1.52 -10.02 -2.64
C LEU A 110 2.62 -10.23 -3.70
N ALA A 111 3.37 -9.18 -4.02
CA ALA A 111 4.48 -9.24 -4.97
C ALA A 111 5.55 -10.25 -4.50
N ASN A 112 5.97 -10.15 -3.24
CA ASN A 112 7.00 -11.03 -2.67
C ASN A 112 6.55 -12.51 -2.70
N VAL A 113 5.32 -12.79 -2.29
CA VAL A 113 4.77 -14.16 -2.33
C VAL A 113 4.66 -14.68 -3.77
N THR A 114 4.24 -13.83 -4.70
CA THR A 114 4.08 -14.22 -6.11
C THR A 114 5.44 -14.53 -6.75
N VAL A 115 6.45 -13.68 -6.52
CA VAL A 115 7.81 -13.94 -7.02
C VAL A 115 8.41 -15.17 -6.35
N GLY A 116 8.24 -15.32 -5.03
CA GLY A 116 8.71 -16.49 -4.30
C GLY A 116 8.19 -17.81 -4.89
N LYS A 117 6.90 -17.87 -5.19
CA LYS A 117 6.30 -19.02 -5.86
C LYS A 117 6.88 -19.29 -7.25
N LYS A 118 7.16 -18.22 -8.02
CA LYS A 118 7.73 -18.33 -9.37
C LYS A 118 9.18 -18.84 -9.37
N VAL A 119 9.94 -18.51 -8.33
CA VAL A 119 11.36 -18.89 -8.22
C VAL A 119 11.53 -20.33 -7.71
N ILE A 120 10.58 -20.82 -6.89
CA ILE A 120 10.66 -22.16 -6.29
C ILE A 120 10.16 -23.25 -7.26
N PHE A 121 9.28 -22.90 -8.20
CA PHE A 121 8.69 -23.80 -9.20
C PHE A 121 9.04 -23.35 -10.62
#